data_a36828dd122d4a88e6f29a9ecfad41b9
#
_entry.id   a36828dd122d4a88e6f29a9ecfad41b9
#
_cell.length_a   1.000
_cell.length_b   1.000
_cell.length_c   1.000
_cell.angle_alpha   90.00
_cell.angle_beta   90.00
_cell.angle_gamma   90.00
#
_symmetry.space_group_name_H-M   'P 1'
#
loop_
_entity.id
_entity.type
_entity.pdbx_description
1 polymer ?
#
loop_
_entity_poly.entity_id
_entity_poly.type
_entity_poly.pdbx_seq_one_letter_code
_entity_poly.pdbx_strand_id
1 'polypeptide(L)'
;MNESIAPSLICSDMCNLEVSVKALEDIGCQMLHVDLLDGYFSPSMPLGLDTVRQLRKKTSLAFDAHVMAVDNTFFMEELADIGVYRMCFQVETERHISYKLTWLHEKGIKAGIALAPATPISTLEYVLEQCDFVLLMMINPGYASSSKETVRDSLKKKVSDLHTMIVEKGLSTTITIDGRTYLDAIPGYAAAGASTFVAGTSSLFRENGLSLNENYQALEKVVNEALGK
;
A
#
# COMPACT_ATOMS: atom_id res chain seq x y z
N MET A 1 -16.75 0.80 -2.87
CA MET A 1 -15.63 1.43 -2.14
C MET A 1 -14.60 1.92 -3.15
N ASN A 2 -14.09 3.15 -3.00
CA ASN A 2 -13.02 3.68 -3.84
C ASN A 2 -11.66 3.18 -3.27
N GLU A 3 -11.00 2.29 -3.98
CA GLU A 3 -9.71 1.72 -3.60
C GLU A 3 -8.52 2.45 -4.26
N SER A 4 -8.77 3.52 -5.03
CA SER A 4 -7.72 4.17 -5.82
C SER A 4 -6.74 5.01 -4.98
N ILE A 5 -7.14 5.45 -3.78
CA ILE A 5 -6.32 6.23 -2.86
C ILE A 5 -6.32 5.56 -1.49
N ALA A 6 -5.13 5.28 -0.97
CA ALA A 6 -4.91 4.70 0.35
C ALA A 6 -3.96 5.60 1.17
N PRO A 7 -4.49 6.53 2.00
CA PRO A 7 -3.66 7.35 2.88
C PRO A 7 -2.82 6.48 3.81
N SER A 8 -1.49 6.71 3.82
CA SER A 8 -0.57 5.98 4.71
C SER A 8 -0.67 6.51 6.13
N LEU A 9 -1.10 5.66 7.05
CA LEU A 9 -1.33 6.01 8.45
C LEU A 9 -0.06 6.54 9.14
N ILE A 10 1.10 5.97 8.82
CA ILE A 10 2.39 6.38 9.40
C ILE A 10 2.88 7.76 8.94
N CYS A 11 2.23 8.35 7.92
CA CYS A 11 2.50 9.71 7.44
C CYS A 11 1.61 10.77 8.12
N SER A 12 0.66 10.35 8.97
CA SER A 12 -0.21 11.23 9.74
C SER A 12 0.43 11.64 11.08
N ASP A 13 -0.28 12.42 11.90
CA ASP A 13 0.18 12.72 13.27
C ASP A 13 0.07 11.48 14.15
N MET A 14 1.19 10.78 14.33
CA MET A 14 1.26 9.54 15.11
C MET A 14 0.96 9.73 16.60
N CYS A 15 1.05 10.96 17.12
CA CYS A 15 0.70 11.26 18.50
C CYS A 15 -0.80 11.52 18.69
N ASN A 16 -1.54 11.75 17.59
CA ASN A 16 -2.98 12.03 17.58
C ASN A 16 -3.72 11.23 16.50
N LEU A 17 -3.46 9.90 16.43
CA LEU A 17 -3.94 9.04 15.36
C LEU A 17 -5.46 9.02 15.23
N GLU A 18 -6.22 9.00 16.34
CA GLU A 18 -7.69 9.02 16.30
C GLU A 18 -8.20 10.30 15.60
N VAL A 19 -7.60 11.46 15.91
CA VAL A 19 -7.96 12.73 15.28
C VAL A 19 -7.59 12.71 13.79
N SER A 20 -6.41 12.19 13.45
CA SER A 20 -5.94 12.07 12.06
C SER A 20 -6.86 11.18 11.23
N VAL A 21 -7.24 10.02 11.77
CA VAL A 21 -8.15 9.08 11.09
C VAL A 21 -9.53 9.68 10.91
N LYS A 22 -10.05 10.37 11.94
CA LYS A 22 -11.35 11.06 11.85
C LYS A 22 -11.32 12.15 10.77
N ALA A 23 -10.24 12.94 10.69
CA ALA A 23 -10.09 13.94 9.63
C ALA A 23 -10.08 13.31 8.22
N LEU A 24 -9.50 12.10 8.06
CA LEU A 24 -9.54 11.36 6.79
C LEU A 24 -10.95 10.85 6.46
N GLU A 25 -11.71 10.37 7.46
CA GLU A 25 -13.12 10.01 7.27
C GLU A 25 -13.96 11.23 6.83
N ASP A 26 -13.80 12.36 7.50
CA ASP A 26 -14.58 13.58 7.25
C ASP A 26 -14.36 14.15 5.83
N ILE A 27 -13.20 13.92 5.21
CA ILE A 27 -12.92 14.31 3.81
C ILE A 27 -13.28 13.22 2.79
N GLY A 28 -13.88 12.10 3.21
CA GLY A 28 -14.42 11.06 2.33
C GLY A 28 -13.46 9.93 1.97
N CYS A 29 -12.32 9.80 2.64
CA CYS A 29 -11.48 8.62 2.50
C CYS A 29 -12.26 7.34 2.83
N GLN A 30 -11.97 6.24 2.15
CA GLN A 30 -12.64 4.96 2.36
C GLN A 30 -11.70 3.85 2.81
N MET A 31 -10.40 4.04 2.67
CA MET A 31 -9.37 3.07 2.99
C MET A 31 -8.16 3.76 3.65
N LEU A 32 -7.47 3.05 4.53
CA LEU A 32 -6.21 3.47 5.16
C LEU A 32 -5.14 2.43 4.84
N HIS A 33 -3.96 2.89 4.44
CA HIS A 33 -2.78 2.05 4.33
C HIS A 33 -2.07 1.93 5.68
N VAL A 34 -1.89 0.69 6.14
CA VAL A 34 -1.37 0.35 7.48
C VAL A 34 -0.06 -0.41 7.32
N ASP A 35 1.04 0.32 7.44
CA ASP A 35 2.39 -0.23 7.35
C ASP A 35 2.82 -0.85 8.69
N LEU A 36 3.05 -2.16 8.73
CA LEU A 36 3.59 -2.89 9.87
C LEU A 36 5.04 -3.31 9.60
N LEU A 37 5.96 -2.79 10.41
CA LEU A 37 7.39 -3.06 10.31
C LEU A 37 7.87 -3.65 11.64
N ASP A 38 8.73 -4.67 11.57
CA ASP A 38 9.27 -5.39 12.74
C ASP A 38 10.61 -4.83 13.27
N GLY A 39 11.18 -3.84 12.59
CA GLY A 39 12.50 -3.29 12.92
C GLY A 39 13.69 -4.16 12.51
N TYR A 40 13.44 -5.35 11.93
CA TYR A 40 14.48 -6.28 11.45
C TYR A 40 14.53 -6.32 9.92
N PHE A 41 13.39 -6.46 9.25
CA PHE A 41 13.32 -6.37 7.80
C PHE A 41 13.72 -4.96 7.31
N SER A 42 13.36 -3.96 8.08
CA SER A 42 13.70 -2.56 7.84
C SER A 42 13.98 -1.86 9.17
N PRO A 43 14.95 -0.93 9.25
CA PRO A 43 15.32 -0.25 10.49
C PRO A 43 14.29 0.83 10.91
N SER A 44 13.02 0.47 10.90
CA SER A 44 11.90 1.33 11.28
C SER A 44 10.81 0.50 11.94
N MET A 45 10.10 1.09 12.90
CA MET A 45 8.96 0.44 13.59
C MET A 45 7.99 1.54 14.07
N PRO A 46 7.31 2.24 13.14
CA PRO A 46 6.52 3.41 13.48
C PRO A 46 5.18 3.07 14.14
N LEU A 47 4.62 1.87 13.90
CA LEU A 47 3.28 1.50 14.30
C LEU A 47 3.25 0.08 14.90
N GLY A 48 2.59 -0.08 16.04
CA GLY A 48 2.39 -1.37 16.70
C GLY A 48 0.98 -1.94 16.48
N LEU A 49 0.85 -3.27 16.56
CA LEU A 49 -0.42 -4.01 16.41
C LEU A 49 -1.51 -3.53 17.38
N ASP A 50 -1.16 -3.25 18.64
CA ASP A 50 -2.13 -2.76 19.63
C ASP A 50 -2.73 -1.41 19.24
N THR A 51 -1.94 -0.53 18.63
CA THR A 51 -2.43 0.75 18.11
C THR A 51 -3.43 0.52 16.96
N VAL A 52 -3.11 -0.39 16.03
CA VAL A 52 -4.01 -0.75 14.92
C VAL A 52 -5.31 -1.35 15.45
N ARG A 53 -5.23 -2.25 16.46
CA ARG A 53 -6.40 -2.86 17.12
C ARG A 53 -7.31 -1.82 17.82
N GLN A 54 -6.68 -0.81 18.44
CA GLN A 54 -7.44 0.29 19.05
C GLN A 54 -8.09 1.18 18.00
N LEU A 55 -7.38 1.52 16.94
CA LEU A 55 -7.92 2.32 15.82
C LEU A 55 -9.08 1.60 15.12
N ARG A 56 -9.02 0.26 14.95
CA ARG A 56 -10.12 -0.50 14.34
C ARG A 56 -11.46 -0.25 15.05
N LYS A 57 -11.44 -0.02 16.37
CA LYS A 57 -12.65 0.27 17.17
C LYS A 57 -13.15 1.70 17.00
N LYS A 58 -12.38 2.58 16.37
CA LYS A 58 -12.64 4.01 16.25
C LYS A 58 -13.07 4.45 14.85
N THR A 59 -12.87 3.59 13.83
CA THR A 59 -13.13 3.93 12.44
C THR A 59 -13.79 2.77 11.70
N SER A 60 -14.59 3.10 10.68
CA SER A 60 -15.14 2.14 9.71
C SER A 60 -14.32 2.03 8.44
N LEU A 61 -13.26 2.82 8.27
CA LEU A 61 -12.40 2.78 7.09
C LEU A 61 -11.83 1.38 6.86
N ALA A 62 -11.74 0.95 5.62
CA ALA A 62 -11.10 -0.30 5.27
C ALA A 62 -9.59 -0.22 5.57
N PHE A 63 -9.03 -1.26 6.19
CA PHE A 63 -7.59 -1.34 6.42
C PHE A 63 -6.92 -2.13 5.29
N ASP A 64 -5.98 -1.50 4.62
CA ASP A 64 -5.07 -2.04 3.62
C ASP A 64 -3.73 -2.28 4.31
N ALA A 65 -3.50 -3.51 4.77
CA ALA A 65 -2.32 -3.83 5.57
C ALA A 65 -1.13 -4.25 4.70
N HIS A 66 0.04 -3.67 5.00
CA HIS A 66 1.30 -4.00 4.36
C HIS A 66 2.29 -4.51 5.43
N VAL A 67 2.61 -5.80 5.38
CA VAL A 67 3.51 -6.45 6.33
C VAL A 67 4.94 -6.43 5.80
N MET A 68 5.81 -5.76 6.52
CA MET A 68 7.25 -5.64 6.27
C MET A 68 8.01 -6.26 7.44
N ALA A 69 8.02 -7.58 7.50
CA ALA A 69 8.58 -8.34 8.60
C ALA A 69 9.43 -9.52 8.11
N VAL A 70 10.41 -9.95 8.91
CA VAL A 70 11.21 -11.15 8.65
C VAL A 70 10.38 -12.41 8.86
N ASP A 71 9.49 -12.42 9.86
CA ASP A 71 8.47 -13.46 10.07
C ASP A 71 7.08 -12.84 9.89
N ASN A 72 6.44 -13.16 8.77
CA ASN A 72 5.12 -12.60 8.44
C ASN A 72 3.99 -13.22 9.26
N THR A 73 4.15 -14.46 9.74
CA THR A 73 3.04 -15.27 10.28
C THR A 73 2.33 -14.58 11.44
N PHE A 74 3.06 -14.15 12.44
CA PHE A 74 2.51 -13.50 13.62
C PHE A 74 1.74 -12.21 13.25
N PHE A 75 2.34 -11.35 12.42
CA PHE A 75 1.69 -10.10 12.01
C PHE A 75 0.44 -10.34 11.18
N MET A 76 0.47 -11.32 10.28
CA MET A 76 -0.69 -11.67 9.44
C MET A 76 -1.85 -12.20 10.27
N GLU A 77 -1.60 -13.07 11.24
CA GLU A 77 -2.61 -13.63 12.14
C GLU A 77 -3.28 -12.53 12.98
N GLU A 78 -2.49 -11.66 13.58
CA GLU A 78 -2.97 -10.54 14.38
C GLU A 78 -3.79 -9.51 13.54
N LEU A 79 -3.33 -9.20 12.34
CA LEU A 79 -4.05 -8.30 11.43
C LEU A 79 -5.36 -8.91 10.92
N ALA A 80 -5.39 -10.22 10.68
CA ALA A 80 -6.63 -10.92 10.32
C ALA A 80 -7.65 -10.86 11.48
N ASP A 81 -7.22 -11.04 12.72
CA ASP A 81 -8.07 -10.92 13.90
C ASP A 81 -8.54 -9.47 14.16
N ILE A 82 -7.73 -8.47 13.78
CA ILE A 82 -8.13 -7.06 13.81
C ILE A 82 -9.23 -6.77 12.77
N GLY A 83 -9.28 -7.52 11.68
CA GLY A 83 -10.27 -7.35 10.63
C GLY A 83 -9.85 -6.36 9.56
N VAL A 84 -8.71 -6.62 8.91
CA VAL A 84 -8.26 -5.87 7.74
C VAL A 84 -9.04 -6.29 6.48
N TYR A 85 -9.20 -5.37 5.55
CA TYR A 85 -9.92 -5.59 4.29
C TYR A 85 -9.06 -6.32 3.27
N ARG A 86 -7.80 -5.90 3.14
CA ARG A 86 -6.80 -6.53 2.29
C ARG A 86 -5.44 -6.50 2.97
N MET A 87 -4.57 -7.42 2.58
CA MET A 87 -3.24 -7.56 3.17
C MET A 87 -2.24 -8.03 2.13
N CYS A 88 -1.07 -7.39 2.13
CA CYS A 88 0.11 -7.90 1.43
C CYS A 88 1.29 -8.07 2.39
N PHE A 89 2.21 -8.93 1.99
CA PHE A 89 3.48 -9.18 2.66
C PHE A 89 4.62 -9.10 1.66
N GLN A 90 5.83 -8.82 2.14
CA GLN A 90 7.00 -8.75 1.29
C GLN A 90 7.40 -10.15 0.80
N VAL A 91 7.51 -10.29 -0.54
CA VAL A 91 7.88 -11.56 -1.17
C VAL A 91 9.26 -12.03 -0.71
N GLU A 92 10.13 -11.09 -0.39
CA GLU A 92 11.54 -11.33 -0.02
C GLU A 92 11.70 -12.11 1.28
N THR A 93 10.69 -12.15 2.13
CA THR A 93 10.74 -12.80 3.45
C THR A 93 9.82 -14.02 3.57
N GLU A 94 9.00 -14.33 2.55
CA GLU A 94 8.07 -15.44 2.62
C GLU A 94 8.52 -16.64 1.78
N ARG A 95 8.66 -17.80 2.42
CA ARG A 95 9.04 -19.05 1.75
C ARG A 95 7.85 -19.82 1.17
N HIS A 96 6.67 -19.66 1.78
CA HIS A 96 5.47 -20.41 1.45
C HIS A 96 4.37 -19.49 0.90
N ILE A 97 4.72 -18.70 -0.10
CA ILE A 97 3.88 -17.62 -0.67
C ILE A 97 2.48 -18.13 -1.01
N SER A 98 2.36 -19.20 -1.79
CA SER A 98 1.06 -19.76 -2.21
C SER A 98 0.20 -20.16 -1.01
N TYR A 99 0.80 -20.78 0.02
CA TYR A 99 0.09 -21.13 1.25
C TYR A 99 -0.47 -19.89 1.97
N LYS A 100 0.32 -18.82 2.06
CA LYS A 100 -0.10 -17.57 2.71
C LYS A 100 -1.20 -16.85 1.95
N LEU A 101 -1.15 -16.84 0.62
CA LEU A 101 -2.22 -16.27 -0.21
C LEU A 101 -3.53 -17.06 -0.04
N THR A 102 -3.47 -18.38 -0.08
CA THR A 102 -4.63 -19.26 0.18
C THR A 102 -5.20 -19.01 1.57
N TRP A 103 -4.35 -18.92 2.59
CA TRP A 103 -4.77 -18.66 3.96
C TRP A 103 -5.50 -17.30 4.10
N LEU A 104 -5.03 -16.24 3.43
CA LEU A 104 -5.71 -14.95 3.41
C LEU A 104 -7.11 -15.06 2.80
N HIS A 105 -7.25 -15.77 1.67
CA HIS A 105 -8.55 -16.00 1.04
C HIS A 105 -9.50 -16.78 1.95
N GLU A 106 -9.00 -17.81 2.65
CA GLU A 106 -9.80 -18.57 3.62
C GLU A 106 -10.31 -17.69 4.77
N LYS A 107 -9.59 -16.61 5.11
CA LYS A 107 -10.01 -15.60 6.09
C LYS A 107 -10.93 -14.52 5.49
N GLY A 108 -11.23 -14.58 4.19
CA GLY A 108 -12.04 -13.57 3.50
C GLY A 108 -11.30 -12.24 3.28
N ILE A 109 -9.97 -12.25 3.34
CA ILE A 109 -9.10 -11.06 3.16
C ILE A 109 -8.57 -11.07 1.73
N LYS A 110 -8.66 -9.94 1.02
CA LYS A 110 -8.01 -9.80 -0.29
C LYS A 110 -6.50 -9.96 -0.14
N ALA A 111 -5.93 -10.89 -0.89
CA ALA A 111 -4.55 -11.32 -0.76
C ALA A 111 -3.63 -10.60 -1.75
N GLY A 112 -2.53 -10.08 -1.26
CA GLY A 112 -1.53 -9.39 -2.08
C GLY A 112 -0.10 -9.78 -1.75
N ILE A 113 0.79 -9.42 -2.68
CA ILE A 113 2.25 -9.54 -2.53
C ILE A 113 2.86 -8.16 -2.74
N ALA A 114 3.82 -7.80 -1.89
CA ALA A 114 4.62 -6.60 -2.05
C ALA A 114 6.03 -6.94 -2.58
N LEU A 115 6.54 -6.14 -3.52
CA LEU A 115 7.87 -6.27 -4.09
C LEU A 115 8.69 -5.01 -3.82
N ALA A 116 9.88 -5.17 -3.26
CA ALA A 116 10.89 -4.12 -3.14
C ALA A 116 11.37 -3.66 -4.55
N PRO A 117 11.96 -2.46 -4.69
CA PRO A 117 12.35 -1.91 -5.98
C PRO A 117 13.24 -2.85 -6.82
N ALA A 118 14.18 -3.55 -6.18
CA ALA A 118 15.14 -4.42 -6.84
C ALA A 118 14.61 -5.82 -7.15
N THR A 119 13.50 -6.23 -6.55
CA THR A 119 12.94 -7.58 -6.72
C THR A 119 12.26 -7.71 -8.09
N PRO A 120 12.65 -8.69 -8.92
CA PRO A 120 12.09 -8.84 -10.25
C PRO A 120 10.63 -9.35 -10.21
N ILE A 121 9.81 -8.94 -11.18
CA ILE A 121 8.41 -9.40 -11.30
C ILE A 121 8.30 -10.90 -11.63
N SER A 122 9.35 -11.53 -12.15
CA SER A 122 9.38 -12.97 -12.41
C SER A 122 9.21 -13.82 -11.15
N THR A 123 9.42 -13.26 -9.95
CA THR A 123 9.09 -13.92 -8.68
C THR A 123 7.59 -14.21 -8.53
N LEU A 124 6.75 -13.52 -9.30
CA LEU A 124 5.29 -13.69 -9.28
C LEU A 124 4.79 -14.74 -10.28
N GLU A 125 5.64 -15.26 -11.16
CA GLU A 125 5.25 -16.10 -12.32
C GLU A 125 4.24 -17.20 -11.98
N TYR A 126 4.45 -17.89 -10.85
CA TYR A 126 3.67 -19.07 -10.43
C TYR A 126 2.70 -18.78 -9.28
N VAL A 127 2.55 -17.54 -8.85
CA VAL A 127 1.66 -17.16 -7.74
C VAL A 127 0.75 -15.98 -8.07
N LEU A 128 0.95 -15.31 -9.21
CA LEU A 128 0.21 -14.11 -9.60
C LEU A 128 -1.29 -14.36 -9.73
N GLU A 129 -1.70 -15.54 -10.18
CA GLU A 129 -3.11 -15.95 -10.29
C GLU A 129 -3.84 -16.03 -8.93
N GLN A 130 -3.09 -16.10 -7.82
CA GLN A 130 -3.62 -16.13 -6.47
C GLN A 130 -3.62 -14.71 -5.83
N CYS A 131 -3.17 -13.68 -6.55
CA CYS A 131 -3.09 -12.32 -6.02
C CYS A 131 -4.30 -11.50 -6.47
N ASP A 132 -5.04 -10.91 -5.52
CA ASP A 132 -6.03 -9.88 -5.81
C ASP A 132 -5.34 -8.57 -6.20
N PHE A 133 -4.16 -8.31 -5.61
CA PHE A 133 -3.33 -7.15 -5.95
C PHE A 133 -1.85 -7.43 -5.75
N VAL A 134 -1.02 -6.62 -6.41
CA VAL A 134 0.42 -6.56 -6.19
C VAL A 134 0.80 -5.13 -5.81
N LEU A 135 1.53 -4.97 -4.72
CA LEU A 135 2.07 -3.71 -4.29
C LEU A 135 3.52 -3.58 -4.77
N LEU A 136 3.79 -2.56 -5.57
CA LEU A 136 5.13 -2.23 -6.04
C LEU A 136 5.70 -1.07 -5.22
N MET A 137 6.78 -1.34 -4.50
CA MET A 137 7.53 -0.31 -3.79
C MET A 137 8.37 0.53 -4.75
N MET A 138 8.21 1.86 -4.68
CA MET A 138 8.98 2.81 -5.49
C MET A 138 10.28 3.24 -4.78
N ILE A 139 10.38 2.95 -3.48
CA ILE A 139 11.57 3.13 -2.63
C ILE A 139 11.78 1.86 -1.81
N ASN A 140 12.93 1.72 -1.17
CA ASN A 140 13.13 0.58 -0.27
C ASN A 140 12.18 0.65 0.94
N PRO A 141 11.57 -0.49 1.32
CA PRO A 141 10.63 -0.54 2.45
C PRO A 141 11.24 0.01 3.74
N GLY A 142 10.50 0.89 4.45
CA GLY A 142 10.94 1.49 5.71
C GLY A 142 11.93 2.66 5.60
N TYR A 143 12.31 3.05 4.37
CA TYR A 143 13.27 4.16 4.15
C TYR A 143 12.60 5.46 3.67
N ALA A 144 11.31 5.65 3.89
CA ALA A 144 10.56 6.81 3.41
C ALA A 144 11.14 8.16 3.88
N SER A 145 11.72 8.22 5.08
CA SER A 145 12.38 9.42 5.63
C SER A 145 13.81 9.65 5.12
N SER A 146 14.41 8.69 4.39
CA SER A 146 15.78 8.81 3.92
C SER A 146 15.88 9.73 2.71
N SER A 147 16.71 10.77 2.76
CA SER A 147 17.02 11.62 1.61
C SER A 147 17.82 10.92 0.51
N LYS A 148 18.37 9.72 0.80
CA LYS A 148 19.13 8.90 -0.18
C LYS A 148 18.20 8.06 -1.05
N GLU A 149 16.95 7.84 -0.63
CA GLU A 149 15.98 7.11 -1.42
C GLU A 149 15.38 8.02 -2.51
N THR A 150 15.51 7.59 -3.75
CA THR A 150 14.92 8.26 -4.92
C THR A 150 14.20 7.24 -5.79
N VAL A 151 13.09 7.67 -6.39
CA VAL A 151 12.37 6.86 -7.37
C VAL A 151 13.22 6.78 -8.65
N ARG A 152 13.43 5.56 -9.15
CA ARG A 152 14.20 5.32 -10.37
C ARG A 152 13.25 5.20 -11.56
N ASP A 153 13.63 5.73 -12.73
CA ASP A 153 12.83 5.66 -13.96
C ASP A 153 12.50 4.22 -14.37
N SER A 154 13.41 3.27 -14.07
CA SER A 154 13.19 1.83 -14.32
C SER A 154 11.98 1.24 -13.61
N LEU A 155 11.51 1.87 -12.51
CA LEU A 155 10.35 1.38 -11.76
C LEU A 155 9.04 1.62 -12.51
N LYS A 156 8.94 2.67 -13.32
CA LYS A 156 7.79 2.86 -14.21
C LYS A 156 7.69 1.71 -15.23
N LYS A 157 8.85 1.28 -15.78
CA LYS A 157 8.89 0.09 -16.64
C LYS A 157 8.44 -1.17 -15.91
N LYS A 158 8.86 -1.35 -14.64
CA LYS A 158 8.43 -2.49 -13.81
C LYS A 158 6.91 -2.56 -13.65
N VAL A 159 6.23 -1.40 -13.48
CA VAL A 159 4.76 -1.33 -13.44
C VAL A 159 4.17 -1.83 -14.76
N SER A 160 4.66 -1.32 -15.89
CA SER A 160 4.20 -1.71 -17.23
C SER A 160 4.45 -3.20 -17.52
N ASP A 161 5.62 -3.72 -17.14
CA ASP A 161 5.95 -5.14 -17.33
C ASP A 161 5.01 -6.05 -16.51
N LEU A 162 4.69 -5.66 -15.27
CA LEU A 162 3.73 -6.38 -14.44
C LEU A 162 2.31 -6.31 -15.03
N HIS A 163 1.90 -5.13 -15.49
CA HIS A 163 0.60 -4.99 -16.14
C HIS A 163 0.49 -5.89 -17.38
N THR A 164 1.54 -5.93 -18.20
CA THR A 164 1.59 -6.83 -19.36
C THR A 164 1.42 -8.29 -18.93
N MET A 165 2.14 -8.74 -17.90
CA MET A 165 2.03 -10.11 -17.37
C MET A 165 0.60 -10.42 -16.88
N ILE A 166 -0.07 -9.48 -16.21
CA ILE A 166 -1.45 -9.62 -15.75
C ILE A 166 -2.41 -9.80 -16.94
N VAL A 167 -2.27 -8.94 -17.97
CA VAL A 167 -3.11 -8.97 -19.18
C VAL A 167 -2.89 -10.26 -19.98
N GLU A 168 -1.64 -10.67 -20.21
CA GLU A 168 -1.29 -11.89 -20.93
C GLU A 168 -1.83 -13.15 -20.26
N LYS A 169 -1.87 -13.16 -18.93
CA LYS A 169 -2.46 -14.27 -18.15
C LYS A 169 -3.98 -14.16 -17.98
N GLY A 170 -4.62 -13.10 -18.47
CA GLY A 170 -6.08 -12.86 -18.35
C GLY A 170 -6.56 -12.68 -16.91
N LEU A 171 -5.73 -12.12 -16.03
CA LEU A 171 -6.02 -11.95 -14.61
C LEU A 171 -6.69 -10.60 -14.30
N SER A 172 -7.39 -10.53 -13.18
CA SER A 172 -8.02 -9.31 -12.65
C SER A 172 -7.19 -8.64 -11.53
N THR A 173 -5.98 -9.11 -11.31
CA THR A 173 -5.04 -8.59 -10.31
C THR A 173 -4.79 -7.10 -10.52
N THR A 174 -4.87 -6.29 -9.46
CA THR A 174 -4.63 -4.85 -9.52
C THR A 174 -3.22 -4.49 -9.09
N ILE A 175 -2.73 -3.32 -9.50
CA ILE A 175 -1.39 -2.84 -9.13
C ILE A 175 -1.53 -1.64 -8.18
N THR A 176 -0.92 -1.75 -7.01
CA THR A 176 -0.79 -0.68 -6.02
C THR A 176 0.62 -0.11 -6.06
N ILE A 177 0.74 1.21 -6.03
CA ILE A 177 2.04 1.93 -5.95
C ILE A 177 2.23 2.47 -4.55
N ASP A 178 3.39 2.20 -3.96
CA ASP A 178 3.76 2.70 -2.65
C ASP A 178 5.18 3.29 -2.62
N GLY A 179 5.33 4.38 -1.89
CA GLY A 179 6.59 5.12 -1.70
C GLY A 179 6.79 6.28 -2.68
N ARG A 180 6.87 7.49 -2.13
CA ARG A 180 7.10 8.75 -2.88
C ARG A 180 6.18 8.94 -4.07
N THR A 181 4.90 8.66 -3.87
CA THR A 181 3.85 8.82 -4.88
C THR A 181 3.54 10.31 -5.07
N TYR A 182 4.36 10.98 -5.90
CA TYR A 182 4.18 12.40 -6.24
C TYR A 182 2.99 12.60 -7.18
N LEU A 183 2.29 13.74 -7.06
CA LEU A 183 1.10 14.03 -7.89
C LEU A 183 1.41 14.01 -9.40
N ASP A 184 2.56 14.51 -9.80
CA ASP A 184 3.01 14.55 -11.20
C ASP A 184 3.44 13.18 -11.74
N ALA A 185 3.76 12.22 -10.88
CA ALA A 185 4.11 10.86 -11.25
C ALA A 185 2.88 9.95 -11.46
N ILE A 186 1.77 10.22 -10.77
CA ILE A 186 0.55 9.39 -10.79
C ILE A 186 0.03 9.12 -12.22
N PRO A 187 -0.11 10.12 -13.11
CA PRO A 187 -0.58 9.85 -14.48
C PRO A 187 0.31 8.85 -15.24
N GLY A 188 1.61 8.92 -15.00
CA GLY A 188 2.57 8.00 -15.60
C GLY A 188 2.46 6.57 -15.08
N TYR A 189 2.16 6.37 -13.79
CA TYR A 189 1.92 5.05 -13.21
C TYR A 189 0.55 4.49 -13.63
N ALA A 190 -0.48 5.32 -13.66
CA ALA A 190 -1.80 4.93 -14.13
C ALA A 190 -1.76 4.45 -15.59
N ALA A 191 -1.09 5.21 -16.47
CA ALA A 191 -0.87 4.82 -17.86
C ALA A 191 -0.05 3.52 -18.01
N ALA A 192 0.80 3.19 -17.00
CA ALA A 192 1.54 1.93 -16.95
C ALA A 192 0.71 0.77 -16.36
N GLY A 193 -0.53 1.00 -15.91
CA GLY A 193 -1.45 -0.02 -15.40
C GLY A 193 -1.70 -0.01 -13.90
N ALA A 194 -1.15 0.94 -13.14
CA ALA A 194 -1.45 1.08 -11.72
C ALA A 194 -2.85 1.64 -11.50
N SER A 195 -3.54 1.17 -10.45
CA SER A 195 -4.92 1.58 -10.14
C SER A 195 -5.13 2.05 -8.70
N THR A 196 -4.17 1.79 -7.81
CA THR A 196 -4.19 2.23 -6.41
C THR A 196 -2.89 2.93 -6.05
N PHE A 197 -3.01 4.02 -5.29
CA PHE A 197 -1.89 4.87 -4.92
C PHE A 197 -1.86 5.07 -3.40
N VAL A 198 -0.78 4.63 -2.76
CA VAL A 198 -0.54 4.92 -1.35
C VAL A 198 -0.13 6.38 -1.22
N ALA A 199 -0.90 7.12 -0.42
CA ALA A 199 -0.78 8.57 -0.30
C ALA A 199 -0.06 8.94 1.01
N GLY A 200 1.20 9.30 0.88
CA GLY A 200 2.07 9.73 1.98
C GLY A 200 2.36 11.24 1.97
N THR A 201 3.53 11.61 2.50
CA THR A 201 4.02 13.00 2.56
C THR A 201 4.30 13.61 1.18
N SER A 202 4.46 12.78 0.14
CA SER A 202 4.71 13.26 -1.24
C SER A 202 3.43 13.71 -1.95
N SER A 203 2.25 13.31 -1.49
CA SER A 203 0.98 13.59 -2.17
C SER A 203 -0.11 14.17 -1.26
N LEU A 204 -0.36 13.58 -0.09
CA LEU A 204 -1.47 13.97 0.78
C LEU A 204 -1.01 14.80 1.99
N PHE A 205 -0.06 14.29 2.77
CA PHE A 205 0.41 14.93 4.00
C PHE A 205 1.56 15.90 3.73
N ARG A 206 1.34 16.83 2.79
CA ARG A 206 2.38 17.77 2.33
C ARG A 206 2.45 19.01 3.23
N GLU A 207 3.65 19.44 3.56
CA GLU A 207 3.94 20.70 4.24
C GLU A 207 4.00 21.86 3.23
N ASN A 208 2.87 22.20 2.60
CA ASN A 208 2.78 23.19 1.53
C ASN A 208 1.82 24.36 1.85
N GLY A 209 1.38 24.45 3.11
CA GLY A 209 0.46 25.50 3.57
C GLY A 209 -1.02 25.24 3.24
N LEU A 210 -1.35 24.16 2.54
CA LEU A 210 -2.73 23.77 2.29
C LEU A 210 -3.24 22.85 3.38
N SER A 211 -4.55 22.86 3.61
CA SER A 211 -5.24 21.92 4.50
C SER A 211 -5.19 20.48 3.98
N LEU A 212 -5.46 19.50 4.85
CA LEU A 212 -5.58 18.10 4.48
C LEU A 212 -6.64 17.90 3.38
N ASN A 213 -7.79 18.58 3.51
CA ASN A 213 -8.87 18.50 2.52
C ASN A 213 -8.46 19.05 1.15
N GLU A 214 -7.79 20.19 1.08
CA GLU A 214 -7.30 20.76 -0.18
C GLU A 214 -6.27 19.85 -0.85
N ASN A 215 -5.37 19.25 -0.07
CA ASN A 215 -4.40 18.28 -0.57
C ASN A 215 -5.10 17.02 -1.08
N TYR A 216 -6.14 16.53 -0.38
CA TYR A 216 -6.91 15.36 -0.79
C TYR A 216 -7.68 15.61 -2.08
N GLN A 217 -8.36 16.74 -2.20
CA GLN A 217 -9.07 17.13 -3.43
C GLN A 217 -8.14 17.23 -4.65
N ALA A 218 -6.94 17.82 -4.44
CA ALA A 218 -5.93 17.88 -5.49
C ALA A 218 -5.44 16.48 -5.91
N LEU A 219 -5.21 15.59 -4.94
CA LEU A 219 -4.81 14.21 -5.17
C LEU A 219 -5.93 13.43 -5.89
N GLU A 220 -7.16 13.51 -5.39
CA GLU A 220 -8.32 12.81 -5.93
C GLU A 220 -8.59 13.22 -7.39
N LYS A 221 -8.50 14.51 -7.68
CA LYS A 221 -8.62 15.03 -9.05
C LYS A 221 -7.59 14.38 -9.96
N VAL A 222 -6.31 14.39 -9.59
CA VAL A 222 -5.23 13.80 -10.40
C VAL A 222 -5.44 12.30 -10.60
N VAL A 223 -5.83 11.57 -9.56
CA VAL A 223 -6.08 10.11 -9.63
C VAL A 223 -7.27 9.82 -10.53
N ASN A 224 -8.39 10.54 -10.38
CA ASN A 224 -9.59 10.32 -11.19
C ASN A 224 -9.33 10.63 -12.67
N GLU A 225 -8.68 11.76 -12.98
CA GLU A 225 -8.30 12.11 -14.36
C GLU A 225 -7.38 11.03 -14.96
N ALA A 226 -6.39 10.54 -14.19
CA ALA A 226 -5.44 9.53 -14.65
C ALA A 226 -6.07 8.16 -14.89
N LEU A 227 -7.12 7.81 -14.14
CA LEU A 227 -7.85 6.54 -14.25
C LEU A 227 -9.10 6.63 -15.15
N GLY A 228 -9.39 7.80 -15.72
CA GLY A 228 -10.57 8.01 -16.59
C GLY A 228 -11.91 7.91 -15.86
N LYS A 229 -11.97 8.36 -14.61
CA LYS A 229 -13.15 8.33 -13.71
C LYS A 229 -13.82 9.69 -13.62
#